data_9ceb2476b8488c7ccfea5620d6009941
#
_entry.id   9ceb2476b8488c7ccfea5620d6009941
#
_cell.length_a   1.000
_cell.length_b   1.000
_cell.length_c   1.000
_cell.angle_alpha   90.00
_cell.angle_beta   90.00
_cell.angle_gamma   90.00
#
_symmetry.space_group_name_H-M   'P 1'
#
loop_
_entity.id
_entity.type
_entity.pdbx_description
1 polymer ?
#
loop_
_entity_poly.entity_id
_entity_poly.type
_entity_poly.pdbx_seq_one_letter_code
_entity_poly.pdbx_strand_id
1 'polypeptide(L)'
;MKTKTRQRCILVVIILLVVAGGWATMQYKRINAVGAAIQQYEKLLDAQWIDKDCTLEHCPKSSKSLPGMPPDRVAFTRYERFNLKWRGNYVTLSAPVTDVWVYRVTKTNDGTLEAIVGIGITRCAIDSDGYSFTTDIQKMTLAPSTIAGEYVVVEDESYSGKTHNPLFPFPKTLYVSKDNGKPQCPR
;
A
#
# COMPACT_ATOMS: atom_id res chain seq x y z
N MET A 1 -22.93 -13.58 -49.80
CA MET A 1 -21.63 -13.65 -49.08
C MET A 1 -21.42 -12.53 -48.04
N LYS A 2 -21.86 -11.29 -48.24
CA LYS A 2 -21.62 -10.15 -47.36
C LYS A 2 -22.21 -10.28 -45.91
N THR A 3 -23.33 -10.97 -45.72
CA THR A 3 -24.00 -11.12 -44.41
C THR A 3 -23.22 -12.04 -43.43
N LYS A 4 -22.66 -13.16 -43.93
CA LYS A 4 -21.86 -14.08 -43.09
C LYS A 4 -20.57 -13.44 -42.55
N THR A 5 -19.92 -12.60 -43.35
CA THR A 5 -18.71 -11.87 -42.94
C THR A 5 -19.03 -10.85 -41.89
N ARG A 6 -20.14 -10.10 -42.03
CA ARG A 6 -20.59 -9.11 -41.03
C ARG A 6 -20.95 -9.76 -39.70
N GLN A 7 -21.61 -10.91 -39.69
CA GLN A 7 -21.93 -11.67 -38.49
C GLN A 7 -20.66 -12.17 -37.78
N ARG A 8 -19.66 -12.64 -38.51
CA ARG A 8 -18.37 -13.06 -37.94
C ARG A 8 -17.61 -11.89 -37.31
N CYS A 9 -17.59 -10.72 -37.97
CA CYS A 9 -16.97 -9.52 -37.39
C CYS A 9 -17.65 -9.08 -36.06
N ILE A 10 -18.99 -9.11 -36.02
CA ILE A 10 -19.74 -8.76 -34.79
C ILE A 10 -19.41 -9.75 -33.68
N LEU A 11 -19.37 -11.03 -33.96
CA LEU A 11 -19.05 -12.05 -32.93
C LEU A 11 -17.63 -11.84 -32.37
N VAL A 12 -16.64 -11.56 -33.23
CA VAL A 12 -15.25 -11.28 -32.78
C VAL A 12 -15.21 -10.05 -31.90
N VAL A 13 -15.91 -8.98 -32.26
CA VAL A 13 -15.97 -7.76 -31.44
C VAL A 13 -16.60 -8.03 -30.07
N ILE A 14 -17.68 -8.80 -30.01
CA ILE A 14 -18.32 -9.16 -28.74
C ILE A 14 -17.36 -9.98 -27.87
N ILE A 15 -16.67 -10.97 -28.44
CA ILE A 15 -15.69 -11.77 -27.70
C ILE A 15 -14.57 -10.88 -27.13
N LEU A 16 -14.02 -9.96 -27.94
CA LEU A 16 -12.99 -9.04 -27.50
C LEU A 16 -13.47 -8.13 -26.36
N LEU A 17 -14.71 -7.63 -26.42
CA LEU A 17 -15.29 -6.81 -25.35
C LEU A 17 -15.50 -7.61 -24.06
N VAL A 18 -15.94 -8.86 -24.14
CA VAL A 18 -16.10 -9.75 -22.98
C VAL A 18 -14.76 -10.06 -22.34
N VAL A 19 -13.75 -10.39 -23.15
CA VAL A 19 -12.38 -10.65 -22.65
C VAL A 19 -11.78 -9.40 -22.00
N ALA A 20 -11.88 -8.24 -22.67
CA ALA A 20 -11.39 -6.98 -22.14
C ALA A 20 -12.11 -6.58 -20.85
N GLY A 21 -13.43 -6.74 -20.78
CA GLY A 21 -14.23 -6.47 -19.58
C GLY A 21 -13.88 -7.41 -18.41
N GLY A 22 -13.71 -8.69 -18.69
CA GLY A 22 -13.27 -9.67 -17.69
C GLY A 22 -11.87 -9.36 -17.15
N TRP A 23 -10.95 -9.03 -18.05
CA TRP A 23 -9.60 -8.62 -17.65
C TRP A 23 -9.60 -7.34 -16.81
N ALA A 24 -10.33 -6.31 -17.22
CA ALA A 24 -10.46 -5.05 -16.49
C ALA A 24 -11.04 -5.27 -15.08
N THR A 25 -12.08 -6.10 -14.95
CA THR A 25 -12.69 -6.45 -13.66
C THR A 25 -11.70 -7.16 -12.74
N MET A 26 -10.90 -8.08 -13.29
CA MET A 26 -9.88 -8.81 -12.52
C MET A 26 -8.78 -7.86 -12.03
N GLN A 27 -8.31 -6.93 -12.86
CA GLN A 27 -7.34 -5.92 -12.46
C GLN A 27 -7.89 -4.98 -11.39
N TYR A 28 -9.15 -4.55 -11.54
CA TYR A 28 -9.81 -3.70 -10.55
C TYR A 28 -9.92 -4.39 -9.16
N LYS A 29 -10.34 -5.66 -9.12
CA LYS A 29 -10.38 -6.44 -7.88
C LYS A 29 -9.00 -6.56 -7.24
N ARG A 30 -7.98 -6.83 -8.03
CA ARG A 30 -6.59 -6.93 -7.55
C ARG A 30 -6.10 -5.61 -6.95
N ILE A 31 -6.32 -4.48 -7.62
CA ILE A 31 -5.92 -3.16 -7.13
C ILE A 31 -6.63 -2.84 -5.82
N ASN A 32 -7.91 -3.17 -5.69
CA ASN A 32 -8.65 -2.93 -4.46
C ASN A 32 -8.14 -3.80 -3.30
N ALA A 33 -7.84 -5.07 -3.55
CA ALA A 33 -7.28 -5.98 -2.54
C ALA A 33 -5.90 -5.51 -2.07
N VAL A 34 -5.04 -5.09 -3.01
CA VAL A 34 -3.73 -4.48 -2.70
C VAL A 34 -3.92 -3.19 -1.91
N GLY A 35 -4.84 -2.33 -2.34
CA GLY A 35 -5.16 -1.09 -1.64
C GLY A 35 -5.60 -1.32 -0.19
N ALA A 36 -6.45 -2.30 0.07
CA ALA A 36 -6.89 -2.65 1.40
C ALA A 36 -5.72 -3.14 2.29
N ALA A 37 -4.85 -3.98 1.74
CA ALA A 37 -3.67 -4.47 2.45
C ALA A 37 -2.70 -3.33 2.82
N ILE A 38 -2.43 -2.44 1.89
CA ILE A 38 -1.56 -1.27 2.12
C ILE A 38 -2.18 -0.34 3.17
N GLN A 39 -3.49 -0.07 3.09
CA GLN A 39 -4.17 0.75 4.09
C GLN A 39 -4.08 0.15 5.50
N GLN A 40 -4.21 -1.16 5.64
CA GLN A 40 -4.06 -1.83 6.94
C GLN A 40 -2.63 -1.69 7.45
N TYR A 41 -1.66 -1.85 6.58
CA TYR A 41 -0.25 -1.74 6.92
C TYR A 41 0.12 -0.31 7.35
N GLU A 42 -0.29 0.71 6.60
CA GLU A 42 -0.02 2.11 6.94
C GLU A 42 -0.69 2.55 8.26
N LYS A 43 -1.93 2.10 8.52
CA LYS A 43 -2.59 2.32 9.80
C LYS A 43 -1.83 1.69 10.97
N LEU A 44 -1.21 0.53 10.73
CA LEU A 44 -0.37 -0.11 11.71
C LEU A 44 0.90 0.71 11.97
N LEU A 45 1.58 1.19 10.93
CA LEU A 45 2.77 2.03 11.05
C LEU A 45 2.45 3.33 11.79
N ASP A 46 1.34 3.99 11.48
CA ASP A 46 0.87 5.17 12.20
C ASP A 46 0.61 4.87 13.69
N ALA A 47 -0.01 3.71 13.97
CA ALA A 47 -0.27 3.29 15.35
C ALA A 47 1.02 2.94 16.13
N GLN A 48 2.01 2.33 15.46
CA GLN A 48 3.33 2.08 16.05
C GLN A 48 4.08 3.39 16.34
N TRP A 49 3.90 4.40 15.47
CA TRP A 49 4.58 5.68 15.63
C TRP A 49 4.22 6.41 16.91
N ILE A 50 2.97 6.34 17.35
CA ILE A 50 2.48 6.99 18.59
C ILE A 50 2.60 6.11 19.84
N ASP A 51 2.80 4.81 19.68
CA ASP A 51 2.84 3.86 20.78
C ASP A 51 4.25 3.77 21.38
N LYS A 52 4.43 4.37 22.56
CA LYS A 52 5.73 4.43 23.24
C LYS A 52 6.24 3.05 23.66
N ASP A 53 5.34 2.09 23.89
CA ASP A 53 5.69 0.74 24.33
C ASP A 53 6.07 -0.17 23.17
N CYS A 54 5.89 0.29 21.92
CA CYS A 54 6.27 -0.45 20.74
C CYS A 54 7.76 -0.26 20.44
N THR A 55 8.55 -1.30 20.66
CA THR A 55 10.00 -1.35 20.40
C THR A 55 10.34 -2.49 19.44
N LEU A 56 11.58 -2.56 18.96
CA LEU A 56 12.05 -3.70 18.14
C LEU A 56 11.99 -5.05 18.86
N GLU A 57 12.10 -5.03 20.19
CA GLU A 57 12.07 -6.24 21.02
C GLU A 57 10.65 -6.64 21.36
N HIS A 58 9.79 -5.66 21.61
CA HIS A 58 8.41 -5.88 22.00
C HIS A 58 7.49 -4.84 21.36
N CYS A 59 6.71 -5.26 20.36
CA CYS A 59 5.67 -4.43 19.76
C CYS A 59 4.40 -5.25 19.52
N PRO A 60 3.37 -5.05 20.36
CA PRO A 60 2.08 -5.74 20.17
C PRO A 60 1.41 -5.39 18.85
N LYS A 61 1.63 -4.17 18.36
CA LYS A 61 1.12 -3.65 17.10
C LYS A 61 2.19 -3.79 16.03
N SER A 62 2.40 -5.00 15.51
CA SER A 62 3.37 -5.27 14.44
C SER A 62 2.71 -5.89 13.23
N SER A 63 3.39 -5.90 12.09
CA SER A 63 2.89 -6.57 10.88
C SER A 63 2.53 -8.04 11.11
N LYS A 64 3.19 -8.69 12.07
CA LYS A 64 2.87 -10.06 12.50
C LYS A 64 1.45 -10.23 13.05
N SER A 65 0.88 -9.17 13.65
CA SER A 65 -0.46 -9.17 14.23
C SER A 65 -1.55 -8.75 13.24
N LEU A 66 -1.20 -8.44 11.99
CA LEU A 66 -2.19 -8.11 10.97
C LEU A 66 -3.10 -9.31 10.70
N PRO A 67 -4.42 -9.09 10.56
CA PRO A 67 -5.34 -10.14 10.17
C PRO A 67 -4.89 -10.81 8.87
N GLY A 68 -4.88 -12.15 8.86
CA GLY A 68 -4.49 -12.93 7.70
C GLY A 68 -3.00 -13.00 7.41
N MET A 69 -2.14 -12.51 8.30
CA MET A 69 -0.69 -12.68 8.18
C MET A 69 -0.31 -14.17 8.19
N PRO A 70 0.54 -14.64 7.27
CA PRO A 70 1.03 -16.01 7.28
C PRO A 70 1.74 -16.35 8.60
N PRO A 71 1.51 -17.55 9.18
CA PRO A 71 2.00 -17.91 10.51
C PRO A 71 3.53 -18.08 10.61
N ASP A 72 4.20 -18.27 9.49
CA ASP A 72 5.66 -18.36 9.37
C ASP A 72 6.35 -17.00 9.39
N ARG A 73 5.58 -15.91 9.35
CA ARG A 73 6.10 -14.55 9.41
C ARG A 73 6.54 -14.18 10.82
N VAL A 74 7.84 -14.22 11.09
CA VAL A 74 8.42 -13.99 12.43
C VAL A 74 9.16 -12.67 12.58
N ALA A 75 9.45 -11.96 11.49
CA ALA A 75 10.25 -10.75 11.52
C ALA A 75 9.42 -9.50 11.18
N PHE A 76 9.79 -8.36 11.75
CA PHE A 76 9.32 -7.05 11.29
C PHE A 76 9.75 -6.82 9.83
N THR A 77 8.98 -6.06 9.05
CA THR A 77 9.43 -5.59 7.75
C THR A 77 10.69 -4.72 7.91
N ARG A 78 11.39 -4.49 6.82
CA ARG A 78 12.57 -3.60 6.83
C ARG A 78 12.16 -2.18 7.26
N TYR A 79 11.01 -1.71 6.79
CA TYR A 79 10.52 -0.36 7.07
C TYR A 79 10.02 -0.23 8.52
N GLU A 80 9.32 -1.23 9.07
CA GLU A 80 8.98 -1.25 10.50
C GLU A 80 10.22 -1.13 11.38
N ARG A 81 11.28 -1.92 11.09
CA ARG A 81 12.56 -1.83 11.83
C ARG A 81 13.18 -0.46 11.74
N PHE A 82 13.17 0.15 10.57
CA PHE A 82 13.66 1.49 10.36
C PHE A 82 12.86 2.50 11.19
N ASN A 83 11.54 2.49 11.10
CA ASN A 83 10.67 3.40 11.83
C ASN A 83 10.81 3.26 13.35
N LEU A 84 10.82 2.05 13.89
CA LEU A 84 10.96 1.82 15.31
C LEU A 84 12.34 2.26 15.86
N LYS A 85 13.39 2.12 15.06
CA LYS A 85 14.73 2.61 15.39
C LYS A 85 14.79 4.14 15.40
N TRP A 86 14.20 4.78 14.39
CA TRP A 86 14.23 6.25 14.26
C TRP A 86 13.33 6.94 15.29
N ARG A 87 12.20 6.34 15.63
CA ARG A 87 11.27 6.89 16.61
C ARG A 87 11.91 7.17 17.97
N GLY A 88 12.87 6.35 18.40
CA GLY A 88 13.60 6.56 19.66
C GLY A 88 14.27 7.94 19.77
N ASN A 89 14.50 8.62 18.64
CA ASN A 89 15.10 9.94 18.56
C ASN A 89 14.07 11.06 18.43
N TYR A 90 12.78 10.74 18.19
CA TYR A 90 11.74 11.71 17.93
C TYR A 90 10.49 11.38 18.76
N VAL A 91 10.32 12.05 19.87
CA VAL A 91 9.08 11.95 20.64
C VAL A 91 8.01 12.76 19.92
N THR A 92 7.33 12.16 18.96
CA THR A 92 6.15 12.80 18.36
C THR A 92 4.95 12.53 19.24
N LEU A 93 4.29 13.60 19.66
CA LEU A 93 3.09 13.54 20.50
C LEU A 93 1.82 13.31 19.69
N SER A 94 1.90 13.29 18.36
CA SER A 94 0.76 13.12 17.45
C SER A 94 1.04 12.09 16.36
N ALA A 95 -0.04 11.41 15.94
CA ALA A 95 0.04 10.52 14.77
C ALA A 95 0.42 11.33 13.51
N PRO A 96 1.27 10.79 12.64
CA PRO A 96 1.50 11.39 11.35
C PRO A 96 0.22 11.30 10.50
N VAL A 97 0.12 12.18 9.51
CA VAL A 97 -0.86 12.07 8.43
C VAL A 97 -0.18 11.43 7.25
N THR A 98 -0.67 10.27 6.82
CA THR A 98 -0.07 9.48 5.75
C THR A 98 -0.98 9.42 4.53
N ASP A 99 -0.47 9.86 3.38
CA ASP A 99 -1.09 9.73 2.08
C ASP A 99 -0.40 8.59 1.30
N VAL A 100 -1.17 7.76 0.63
CA VAL A 100 -0.64 6.63 -0.17
C VAL A 100 -1.19 6.65 -1.58
N TRP A 101 -0.30 6.53 -2.57
CA TRP A 101 -0.62 6.41 -3.99
C TRP A 101 -0.04 5.13 -4.57
N VAL A 102 -0.86 4.30 -5.20
CA VAL A 102 -0.39 3.10 -5.90
C VAL A 102 -0.11 3.45 -7.35
N TYR A 103 1.15 3.27 -7.77
CA TYR A 103 1.59 3.50 -9.14
C TYR A 103 1.50 2.24 -10.00
N ARG A 104 1.88 1.08 -9.46
CA ARG A 104 1.97 -0.17 -10.20
C ARG A 104 1.75 -1.37 -9.29
N VAL A 105 1.10 -2.41 -9.82
CA VAL A 105 0.98 -3.72 -9.18
C VAL A 105 1.37 -4.79 -10.19
N THR A 106 2.32 -5.63 -9.84
CA THR A 106 2.83 -6.73 -10.68
C THR A 106 2.68 -8.04 -9.91
N LYS A 107 2.20 -9.09 -10.58
CA LYS A 107 2.19 -10.45 -10.01
C LYS A 107 3.54 -11.11 -10.26
N THR A 108 4.11 -11.70 -9.23
CA THR A 108 5.34 -12.48 -9.29
C THR A 108 5.06 -13.96 -9.59
N ASN A 109 6.09 -14.72 -9.87
CA ASN A 109 5.95 -16.14 -10.24
C ASN A 109 5.54 -17.04 -9.06
N ASP A 110 5.83 -16.63 -7.83
CA ASP A 110 5.51 -17.33 -6.58
C ASP A 110 4.10 -17.01 -6.04
N GLY A 111 3.32 -16.22 -6.78
CA GLY A 111 1.96 -15.85 -6.41
C GLY A 111 1.86 -14.62 -5.51
N THR A 112 2.98 -14.04 -5.08
CA THR A 112 2.99 -12.74 -4.38
C THR A 112 2.67 -11.60 -5.36
N LEU A 113 2.40 -10.41 -4.82
CA LEU A 113 2.27 -9.18 -5.59
C LEU A 113 3.38 -8.21 -5.19
N GLU A 114 3.89 -7.51 -6.16
CA GLU A 114 4.78 -6.38 -5.96
C GLU A 114 4.03 -5.09 -6.27
N ALA A 115 3.94 -4.16 -5.33
CA ALA A 115 3.32 -2.86 -5.50
C ALA A 115 4.37 -1.75 -5.39
N ILE A 116 4.37 -0.82 -6.36
CA ILE A 116 5.13 0.42 -6.25
C ILE A 116 4.18 1.49 -5.77
N VAL A 117 4.49 2.09 -4.64
CA VAL A 117 3.64 3.07 -3.95
C VAL A 117 4.41 4.35 -3.65
N GLY A 118 3.72 5.48 -3.72
CA GLY A 118 4.21 6.74 -3.18
C GLY A 118 3.58 6.94 -1.81
N ILE A 119 4.37 7.36 -0.84
CA ILE A 119 3.94 7.65 0.52
C ILE A 119 4.33 9.09 0.83
N GLY A 120 3.34 9.89 1.21
CA GLY A 120 3.53 11.23 1.73
C GLY A 120 3.21 11.25 3.21
N ILE A 121 4.17 11.63 4.04
CA ILE A 121 4.01 11.66 5.49
C ILE A 121 4.16 13.09 5.97
N THR A 122 3.12 13.62 6.60
CA THR A 122 3.14 14.92 7.26
C THR A 122 3.23 14.72 8.78
N ARG A 123 4.22 15.32 9.42
CA ARG A 123 4.48 15.24 10.86
C ARG A 123 4.56 16.61 11.47
N CYS A 124 4.36 16.73 12.77
CA CYS A 124 4.67 17.95 13.49
C CYS A 124 6.19 18.17 13.51
N ALA A 125 6.64 19.38 13.20
CA ALA A 125 8.04 19.75 13.34
C ALA A 125 8.41 19.89 14.82
N ILE A 126 9.61 19.41 15.20
CA ILE A 126 10.03 19.33 16.60
C ILE A 126 10.33 20.71 17.18
N ASP A 127 10.85 21.62 16.37
CA ASP A 127 11.38 22.92 16.80
C ASP A 127 10.56 24.12 16.32
N SER A 128 9.37 23.90 15.78
CA SER A 128 8.53 24.96 15.24
C SER A 128 7.05 24.63 15.30
N ASP A 129 6.18 25.62 15.33
CA ASP A 129 4.72 25.47 15.18
C ASP A 129 4.30 24.96 13.77
N GLY A 130 5.23 24.44 13.01
CA GLY A 130 5.07 24.00 11.63
C GLY A 130 4.93 22.51 11.45
N TYR A 131 4.79 22.13 10.18
CA TYR A 131 4.73 20.74 9.74
C TYR A 131 5.98 20.40 8.93
N SER A 132 6.51 19.20 9.11
CA SER A 132 7.46 18.61 8.18
C SER A 132 6.72 17.66 7.25
N PHE A 133 7.05 17.72 5.96
CA PHE A 133 6.50 16.83 4.95
C PHE A 133 7.63 16.03 4.31
N THR A 134 7.46 14.72 4.26
CA THR A 134 8.39 13.82 3.58
C THR A 134 7.64 12.99 2.55
N THR A 135 8.23 12.78 1.40
CA THR A 135 7.74 11.84 0.40
C THR A 135 8.74 10.72 0.21
N ASP A 136 8.26 9.50 0.09
CA ASP A 136 9.08 8.34 -0.24
C ASP A 136 8.37 7.50 -1.30
N ILE A 137 9.14 6.77 -2.10
CA ILE A 137 8.61 5.78 -3.01
C ILE A 137 9.09 4.44 -2.53
N GLN A 138 8.14 3.55 -2.31
CA GLN A 138 8.39 2.26 -1.73
C GLN A 138 7.96 1.14 -2.68
N LYS A 139 8.67 0.03 -2.58
CA LYS A 139 8.27 -1.24 -3.17
C LYS A 139 7.78 -2.13 -2.05
N MET A 140 6.50 -2.48 -2.09
CA MET A 140 5.86 -3.37 -1.13
C MET A 140 5.65 -4.73 -1.74
N THR A 141 6.07 -5.77 -1.04
CA THR A 141 5.76 -7.17 -1.37
C THR A 141 4.55 -7.60 -0.56
N LEU A 142 3.53 -8.11 -1.26
CA LEU A 142 2.30 -8.58 -0.65
C LEU A 142 2.16 -10.08 -0.88
N ALA A 143 2.01 -10.85 0.21
CA ALA A 143 1.71 -12.27 0.17
C ALA A 143 0.19 -12.50 0.18
N PRO A 144 -0.30 -13.62 -0.36
CA PRO A 144 -1.67 -14.05 -0.12
C PRO A 144 -1.93 -14.15 1.39
N SER A 145 -3.06 -13.59 1.83
CA SER A 145 -3.53 -13.69 3.21
C SER A 145 -4.06 -15.10 3.50
N THR A 146 -4.10 -15.50 4.77
CA THR A 146 -4.85 -16.67 5.21
C THR A 146 -6.36 -16.48 5.02
N ILE A 147 -6.82 -15.24 4.83
CA ILE A 147 -8.19 -14.89 4.46
C ILE A 147 -8.30 -14.92 2.94
N ALA A 148 -9.20 -15.74 2.43
CA ALA A 148 -9.33 -15.95 0.98
C ALA A 148 -9.61 -14.66 0.20
N GLY A 149 -8.82 -14.42 -0.82
CA GLY A 149 -8.96 -13.24 -1.71
C GLY A 149 -8.32 -11.96 -1.20
N GLU A 150 -7.71 -11.99 -0.02
CA GLU A 150 -6.99 -10.86 0.56
C GLU A 150 -5.47 -11.00 0.41
N TYR A 151 -4.75 -9.91 0.66
CA TYR A 151 -3.30 -9.85 0.70
C TYR A 151 -2.85 -9.14 1.97
N VAL A 152 -1.61 -9.41 2.38
CA VAL A 152 -0.93 -8.72 3.48
C VAL A 152 0.43 -8.24 3.03
N VAL A 153 0.86 -7.07 3.49
CA VAL A 153 2.21 -6.56 3.24
C VAL A 153 3.19 -7.36 4.08
N VAL A 154 4.14 -8.02 3.41
CA VAL A 154 5.16 -8.87 4.06
C VAL A 154 6.55 -8.25 4.00
N GLU A 155 6.81 -7.34 3.08
CA GLU A 155 8.06 -6.59 3.01
C GLU A 155 7.81 -5.21 2.40
N ASP A 156 8.66 -4.27 2.76
CA ASP A 156 8.61 -2.88 2.37
C ASP A 156 10.04 -2.33 2.29
N GLU A 157 10.40 -1.76 1.15
CA GLU A 157 11.74 -1.20 0.90
C GLU A 157 11.65 0.08 0.05
N SER A 158 12.59 1.00 0.26
CA SER A 158 12.71 2.21 -0.58
C SER A 158 12.96 1.83 -2.05
N TYR A 159 12.34 2.57 -2.95
CA TYR A 159 12.39 2.30 -4.39
C TYR A 159 12.87 3.52 -5.18
N SER A 160 13.93 3.36 -5.96
CA SER A 160 14.52 4.41 -6.79
C SER A 160 14.24 4.27 -8.30
N GLY A 161 13.43 3.28 -8.68
CA GLY A 161 13.13 2.99 -10.08
C GLY A 161 12.01 3.85 -10.67
N LYS A 162 11.61 3.51 -11.90
CA LYS A 162 10.50 4.18 -12.60
C LYS A 162 9.16 3.84 -11.96
N THR A 163 8.41 4.87 -11.57
CA THR A 163 7.08 4.75 -10.98
C THR A 163 5.97 4.60 -12.01
N HIS A 164 6.20 5.11 -13.23
CA HIS A 164 5.16 5.19 -14.24
C HIS A 164 4.84 3.82 -14.85
N ASN A 165 3.55 3.46 -14.83
CA ASN A 165 3.03 2.33 -15.60
C ASN A 165 2.12 2.87 -16.71
N PRO A 166 2.42 2.64 -18.00
CA PRO A 166 1.62 3.14 -19.12
C PRO A 166 0.19 2.59 -19.13
N LEU A 167 -0.07 1.45 -18.48
CA LEU A 167 -1.41 0.87 -18.36
C LEU A 167 -2.25 1.48 -17.24
N PHE A 168 -1.61 2.20 -16.31
CA PHE A 168 -2.27 2.90 -15.20
C PHE A 168 -1.68 4.30 -15.09
N PRO A 169 -2.10 5.26 -15.95
CA PRO A 169 -1.47 6.58 -16.05
C PRO A 169 -1.74 7.48 -14.83
N PHE A 170 -2.67 7.11 -13.95
CA PHE A 170 -3.05 7.93 -12.80
C PHE A 170 -2.85 7.17 -11.49
N PRO A 171 -1.98 7.68 -10.59
CA PRO A 171 -1.90 7.14 -9.24
C PRO A 171 -3.24 7.36 -8.53
N LYS A 172 -3.71 6.34 -7.82
CA LYS A 172 -4.92 6.43 -7.01
C LYS A 172 -4.52 6.66 -5.56
N THR A 173 -4.99 7.73 -4.95
CA THR A 173 -4.89 7.93 -3.51
C THR A 173 -5.71 6.86 -2.80
N LEU A 174 -5.09 6.08 -1.93
CA LEU A 174 -5.73 4.96 -1.25
C LEU A 174 -6.02 5.23 0.24
N TYR A 175 -5.15 5.98 0.87
CA TYR A 175 -5.20 6.21 2.30
C TYR A 175 -4.85 7.66 2.61
N VAL A 176 -5.67 8.28 3.44
CA VAL A 176 -5.43 9.59 4.05
C VAL A 176 -5.83 9.43 5.51
N SER A 177 -5.00 9.86 6.44
CA SER A 177 -5.32 9.87 7.86
C SER A 177 -6.55 10.76 8.13
N LYS A 178 -7.31 10.41 9.18
CA LYS A 178 -8.63 11.02 9.47
C LYS A 178 -8.63 12.52 9.75
N ASP A 179 -7.49 13.12 10.04
CA ASP A 179 -7.38 14.50 10.52
C ASP A 179 -7.23 15.53 9.39
N ASN A 180 -8.05 15.42 8.35
CA ASN A 180 -8.17 16.39 7.25
C ASN A 180 -6.82 16.85 6.64
N GLY A 181 -5.82 15.98 6.61
CA GLY A 181 -4.53 16.25 5.98
C GLY A 181 -3.57 17.09 6.82
N LYS A 182 -3.84 17.30 8.13
CA LYS A 182 -2.91 17.98 9.05
C LYS A 182 -2.83 17.24 10.38
N PRO A 183 -1.63 16.92 10.89
CA PRO A 183 -1.48 16.40 12.23
C PRO A 183 -1.83 17.49 13.26
N GLN A 184 -2.42 17.08 14.40
CA GLN A 184 -2.64 17.99 15.52
C GLN A 184 -1.31 18.18 16.26
N CYS A 185 -0.61 19.26 15.98
CA CYS A 185 0.64 19.56 16.65
C CYS A 185 0.38 20.17 18.05
N PRO A 186 1.05 19.68 19.10
CA PRO A 186 1.03 20.35 20.40
C PRO A 186 1.64 21.74 20.27
N ARG A 187 1.04 22.70 20.96
CA ARG A 187 1.55 24.07 21.10
C ARG A 187 2.56 24.16 22.22
#